data_c6674b5663dbc70821db880dbe286f95
#
_entry.id   c6674b5663dbc70821db880dbe286f95
#
_cell.length_a   1.000
_cell.length_b   1.000
_cell.length_c   1.000
_cell.angle_alpha   90.00
_cell.angle_beta   90.00
_cell.angle_gamma   90.00
#
_symmetry.space_group_name_H-M   'P 1'
#
loop_
_entity.id
_entity.type
_entity.pdbx_description
1 polymer ?
#
loop_
_entity_poly.entity_id
_entity_poly.type
_entity_poly.pdbx_seq_one_letter_code
_entity_poly.pdbx_strand_id
1 'polypeptide(L)'
;MATVWANILDGFKEIVSAPSRDLTILWILIPIILFWFIIEIYFGRYKAEKLGWNTALGNGLTIFWTVIISLKTLFANNFELFSINKLLFIISIAAYSAFIISISFTHRIKGKIFFIFASPTIVYYLFGIVMLWVHGLLDITFWVVIDLIILYIFVLILEFILRKTIPSALGNEHGMDDMSMGGTETGHGLDTGTGNIGKGFGKI
;
A
#
# COMPACT_ATOMS: atom_id res chain seq x y z
N MET A 1 -35.89 15.69 4.51
CA MET A 1 -34.49 15.95 4.86
C MET A 1 -34.05 15.30 6.18
N ALA A 2 -34.87 15.35 7.26
CA ALA A 2 -34.52 14.69 8.53
C ALA A 2 -34.21 13.19 8.42
N THR A 3 -34.88 12.47 7.56
CA THR A 3 -34.67 11.03 7.34
C THR A 3 -33.32 10.68 6.69
N VAL A 4 -32.81 11.49 5.76
CA VAL A 4 -31.50 11.26 5.11
C VAL A 4 -30.38 11.42 6.13
N TRP A 5 -30.39 12.48 6.91
CA TRP A 5 -29.39 12.70 7.95
C TRP A 5 -29.42 11.64 9.04
N ALA A 6 -30.62 11.16 9.42
CA ALA A 6 -30.73 10.06 10.37
C ALA A 6 -30.08 8.78 9.82
N ASN A 7 -30.33 8.43 8.55
CA ASN A 7 -29.75 7.25 7.91
C ASN A 7 -28.21 7.33 7.80
N ILE A 8 -27.65 8.50 7.47
CA ILE A 8 -26.22 8.74 7.46
C ILE A 8 -25.62 8.56 8.87
N LEU A 9 -26.24 9.15 9.88
CA LEU A 9 -25.78 8.99 11.28
C LEU A 9 -25.84 7.54 11.75
N ASP A 10 -26.87 6.80 11.35
CA ASP A 10 -27.03 5.39 11.72
C ASP A 10 -25.98 4.52 10.99
N GLY A 11 -25.70 4.77 9.72
CA GLY A 11 -24.63 4.08 8.99
C GLY A 11 -23.25 4.38 9.58
N PHE A 12 -22.99 5.63 9.96
CA PHE A 12 -21.74 6.00 10.62
C PHE A 12 -21.59 5.33 11.99
N LYS A 13 -22.66 5.28 12.81
CA LYS A 13 -22.67 4.52 14.06
C LYS A 13 -22.40 3.04 13.84
N GLU A 14 -22.98 2.46 12.78
CA GLU A 14 -22.73 1.06 12.39
C GLU A 14 -21.24 0.80 12.18
N ILE A 15 -20.56 1.65 11.39
CA ILE A 15 -19.13 1.53 11.07
C ILE A 15 -18.29 1.68 12.34
N VAL A 16 -18.54 2.71 13.16
CA VAL A 16 -17.75 3.02 14.35
C VAL A 16 -17.94 1.98 15.45
N SER A 17 -19.17 1.43 15.59
CA SER A 17 -19.46 0.40 16.61
C SER A 17 -19.04 -1.01 16.15
N ALA A 18 -18.79 -1.26 14.89
CA ALA A 18 -18.45 -2.58 14.36
C ALA A 18 -17.27 -3.25 15.11
N PRO A 19 -16.13 -2.57 15.36
CA PRO A 19 -15.02 -3.20 16.08
C PRO A 19 -15.32 -3.51 17.56
N SER A 20 -16.32 -2.84 18.17
CA SER A 20 -16.68 -3.08 19.57
C SER A 20 -17.59 -4.29 19.77
N ARG A 21 -18.18 -4.84 18.69
CA ARG A 21 -19.03 -6.04 18.72
C ARG A 21 -18.23 -7.31 18.98
N ASP A 22 -16.99 -7.35 18.46
CA ASP A 22 -16.02 -8.39 18.73
C ASP A 22 -14.62 -7.78 18.82
N LEU A 23 -14.10 -7.69 20.05
CA LEU A 23 -12.79 -7.08 20.29
C LEU A 23 -11.63 -7.91 19.69
N THR A 24 -11.87 -9.17 19.32
CA THR A 24 -10.82 -10.00 18.70
C THR A 24 -10.41 -9.45 17.33
N ILE A 25 -11.31 -8.75 16.64
CA ILE A 25 -11.00 -8.10 15.35
C ILE A 25 -9.92 -7.01 15.49
N LEU A 26 -9.79 -6.40 16.67
CA LEU A 26 -8.78 -5.37 16.92
C LEU A 26 -7.34 -5.90 16.77
N TRP A 27 -7.11 -7.19 17.05
CA TRP A 27 -5.81 -7.82 16.81
C TRP A 27 -5.41 -7.83 15.33
N ILE A 28 -6.39 -7.73 14.44
CA ILE A 28 -6.17 -7.63 13.00
C ILE A 28 -6.12 -6.15 12.57
N LEU A 29 -7.04 -5.33 13.05
CA LEU A 29 -7.18 -3.94 12.61
C LEU A 29 -6.06 -3.02 13.14
N ILE A 30 -5.66 -3.17 14.42
CA ILE A 30 -4.65 -2.30 15.02
C ILE A 30 -3.31 -2.36 14.29
N PRO A 31 -2.72 -3.54 13.98
CA PRO A 31 -1.49 -3.61 13.21
C PRO A 31 -1.61 -2.94 11.84
N ILE A 32 -2.74 -3.10 11.15
CA ILE A 32 -2.96 -2.52 9.81
C ILE A 32 -3.07 -0.99 9.88
N ILE A 33 -3.80 -0.45 10.85
CA ILE A 33 -3.89 0.99 11.08
C ILE A 33 -2.51 1.56 11.42
N LEU A 34 -1.75 0.85 12.27
CA LEU A 34 -0.40 1.25 12.64
C LEU A 34 0.54 1.25 11.43
N PHE A 35 0.49 0.21 10.58
CA PHE A 35 1.28 0.17 9.35
C PHE A 35 0.93 1.32 8.41
N TRP A 36 -0.36 1.58 8.18
CA TRP A 36 -0.79 2.72 7.39
C TRP A 36 -0.22 4.03 7.95
N PHE A 37 -0.33 4.25 9.25
CA PHE A 37 0.14 5.46 9.91
C PHE A 37 1.67 5.64 9.79
N ILE A 38 2.44 4.56 9.99
CA ILE A 38 3.90 4.58 9.84
C ILE A 38 4.29 4.91 8.40
N ILE A 39 3.63 4.32 7.41
CA ILE A 39 3.88 4.58 5.99
C ILE A 39 3.56 6.04 5.63
N GLU A 40 2.46 6.59 6.15
CA GLU A 40 2.11 7.99 5.90
C GLU A 40 3.11 8.97 6.54
N ILE A 41 3.60 8.66 7.75
CA ILE A 41 4.68 9.43 8.38
C ILE A 41 5.95 9.36 7.54
N TYR A 42 6.32 8.16 7.06
CA TYR A 42 7.49 7.96 6.23
C TYR A 42 7.43 8.80 4.95
N PHE A 43 6.37 8.68 4.16
CA PHE A 43 6.20 9.49 2.94
C PHE A 43 6.01 10.98 3.22
N GLY A 44 5.47 11.35 4.39
CA GLY A 44 5.42 12.74 4.84
C GLY A 44 6.82 13.32 5.07
N ARG A 45 7.76 12.51 5.58
CA ARG A 45 9.15 12.91 5.84
C ARG A 45 10.01 12.91 4.58
N TYR A 46 9.85 11.89 3.72
CA TYR A 46 10.62 11.70 2.49
C TYR A 46 9.78 12.04 1.25
N LYS A 47 9.43 13.33 1.11
CA LYS A 47 8.50 13.82 0.06
C LYS A 47 9.01 13.61 -1.37
N ALA A 48 10.31 13.46 -1.56
CA ALA A 48 10.92 13.18 -2.86
C ALA A 48 10.75 11.72 -3.28
N GLU A 49 10.60 10.81 -2.30
CA GLU A 49 10.35 9.42 -2.62
C GLU A 49 8.95 9.22 -3.21
N LYS A 50 8.90 8.52 -4.31
CA LYS A 50 7.66 8.15 -4.98
C LYS A 50 7.32 6.70 -4.64
N LEU A 51 6.03 6.40 -4.59
CA LEU A 51 5.58 5.02 -4.53
C LEU A 51 6.26 4.23 -5.67
N GLY A 52 7.07 3.25 -5.30
CA GLY A 52 7.80 2.41 -6.25
C GLY A 52 7.05 1.11 -6.55
N TRP A 53 7.53 0.38 -7.55
CA TRP A 53 6.99 -0.92 -7.94
C TRP A 53 7.06 -1.95 -6.81
N ASN A 54 8.12 -1.90 -5.97
CA ASN A 54 8.27 -2.78 -4.82
C ASN A 54 7.19 -2.53 -3.77
N THR A 55 6.86 -1.26 -3.50
CA THR A 55 5.79 -0.90 -2.57
C THR A 55 4.42 -1.32 -3.13
N ALA A 56 4.19 -1.10 -4.42
CA ALA A 56 2.97 -1.54 -5.08
C ALA A 56 2.81 -3.07 -5.03
N LEU A 57 3.90 -3.82 -5.24
CA LEU A 57 3.92 -5.27 -5.09
C LEU A 57 3.58 -5.69 -3.65
N GLY A 58 4.21 -5.07 -2.65
CA GLY A 58 3.92 -5.31 -1.23
C GLY A 58 2.45 -5.05 -0.89
N ASN A 59 1.86 -3.98 -1.42
CA ASN A 59 0.45 -3.67 -1.25
C ASN A 59 -0.45 -4.72 -1.92
N GLY A 60 -0.10 -5.18 -3.13
CA GLY A 60 -0.78 -6.30 -3.79
C GLY A 60 -0.76 -7.58 -2.97
N LEU A 61 0.39 -7.92 -2.39
CA LEU A 61 0.54 -9.08 -1.50
C LEU A 61 -0.28 -8.93 -0.21
N THR A 62 -0.40 -7.71 0.34
CA THR A 62 -1.25 -7.43 1.51
C THR A 62 -2.72 -7.69 1.19
N ILE A 63 -3.20 -7.28 0.02
CA ILE A 63 -4.57 -7.59 -0.43
C ILE A 63 -4.73 -9.11 -0.62
N PHE A 64 -3.75 -9.79 -1.19
CA PHE A 64 -3.78 -11.24 -1.36
C PHE A 64 -3.87 -11.96 0.00
N TRP A 65 -3.10 -11.50 0.99
CA TRP A 65 -3.19 -12.02 2.35
C TRP A 65 -4.57 -11.78 2.97
N THR A 66 -5.18 -10.61 2.70
CA THR A 66 -6.56 -10.31 3.11
C THR A 66 -7.54 -11.33 2.56
N VAL A 67 -7.39 -11.72 1.28
CA VAL A 67 -8.21 -12.77 0.66
C VAL A 67 -8.08 -14.10 1.39
N ILE A 68 -6.85 -14.51 1.72
CA ILE A 68 -6.60 -15.78 2.43
C ILE A 68 -7.27 -15.77 3.81
N ILE A 69 -7.11 -14.69 4.59
CA ILE A 69 -7.75 -14.59 5.92
C ILE A 69 -9.27 -14.60 5.77
N SER A 70 -9.80 -13.85 4.79
CA SER A 70 -11.24 -13.77 4.53
C SER A 70 -11.85 -15.13 4.16
N LEU A 71 -11.18 -15.90 3.29
CA LEU A 71 -11.60 -17.25 2.96
C LEU A 71 -11.55 -18.15 4.18
N LYS A 72 -10.46 -18.11 4.95
CA LYS A 72 -10.35 -18.86 6.20
C LYS A 72 -11.53 -18.54 7.13
N THR A 73 -11.83 -17.28 7.37
CA THR A 73 -12.95 -16.87 8.24
C THR A 73 -14.29 -17.34 7.69
N LEU A 74 -14.52 -17.23 6.37
CA LEU A 74 -15.78 -17.61 5.74
C LEU A 74 -16.06 -19.11 5.85
N PHE A 75 -15.02 -19.95 5.83
CA PHE A 75 -15.15 -21.42 5.87
C PHE A 75 -14.90 -22.03 7.24
N ALA A 76 -14.33 -21.31 8.21
CA ALA A 76 -13.93 -21.87 9.51
C ALA A 76 -15.07 -22.10 10.49
N ASN A 77 -16.15 -21.30 10.45
CA ASN A 77 -17.23 -21.31 11.43
C ASN A 77 -18.46 -22.11 10.94
N ASN A 78 -18.27 -23.37 10.56
CA ASN A 78 -19.37 -24.26 10.10
C ASN A 78 -20.29 -23.61 9.06
N PHE A 79 -19.73 -22.74 8.23
CA PHE A 79 -20.43 -21.94 7.22
C PHE A 79 -21.49 -20.95 7.75
N GLU A 80 -21.52 -20.64 9.04
CA GLU A 80 -22.48 -19.66 9.61
C GLU A 80 -22.34 -18.27 8.98
N LEU A 81 -21.09 -17.86 8.67
CA LEU A 81 -20.81 -16.58 8.01
C LEU A 81 -20.83 -16.67 6.48
N PHE A 82 -21.07 -17.88 5.93
CA PHE A 82 -21.04 -18.08 4.49
C PHE A 82 -22.17 -17.33 3.79
N SER A 83 -21.82 -16.61 2.74
CA SER A 83 -22.73 -15.95 1.82
C SER A 83 -22.10 -15.93 0.45
N ILE A 84 -22.88 -16.26 -0.58
CA ILE A 84 -22.40 -16.20 -1.97
C ILE A 84 -21.95 -14.78 -2.35
N ASN A 85 -22.58 -13.75 -1.82
CA ASN A 85 -22.20 -12.37 -2.05
C ASN A 85 -20.83 -12.04 -1.44
N LYS A 86 -20.54 -12.54 -0.24
CA LYS A 86 -19.22 -12.42 0.39
C LYS A 86 -18.16 -13.15 -0.42
N LEU A 87 -18.46 -14.36 -0.88
CA LEU A 87 -17.53 -15.14 -1.70
C LEU A 87 -17.22 -14.45 -3.02
N LEU A 88 -18.23 -13.97 -3.76
CA LEU A 88 -18.04 -13.22 -5.01
C LEU A 88 -17.23 -11.94 -4.81
N PHE A 89 -17.44 -11.24 -3.72
CA PHE A 89 -16.67 -10.07 -3.38
C PHE A 89 -15.20 -10.42 -3.07
N ILE A 90 -14.95 -11.49 -2.30
CA ILE A 90 -13.59 -11.96 -2.00
C ILE A 90 -12.87 -12.36 -3.30
N ILE A 91 -13.56 -13.01 -4.24
CA ILE A 91 -13.01 -13.33 -5.57
C ILE A 91 -12.66 -12.06 -6.34
N SER A 92 -13.49 -11.01 -6.27
CA SER A 92 -13.21 -9.72 -6.90
C SER A 92 -11.96 -9.05 -6.31
N ILE A 93 -11.80 -9.10 -4.99
CA ILE A 93 -10.59 -8.61 -4.30
C ILE A 93 -9.36 -9.47 -4.67
N ALA A 94 -9.51 -10.78 -4.83
CA ALA A 94 -8.44 -11.65 -5.30
C ALA A 94 -7.99 -11.29 -6.73
N ALA A 95 -8.93 -11.03 -7.63
CA ALA A 95 -8.64 -10.56 -8.98
C ALA A 95 -7.93 -9.19 -8.98
N TYR A 96 -8.36 -8.28 -8.12
CA TYR A 96 -7.70 -6.98 -7.93
C TYR A 96 -6.27 -7.14 -7.40
N SER A 97 -6.05 -8.00 -6.41
CA SER A 97 -4.71 -8.34 -5.92
C SER A 97 -3.82 -8.90 -7.03
N ALA A 98 -4.31 -9.91 -7.77
CA ALA A 98 -3.58 -10.52 -8.88
C ALA A 98 -3.24 -9.49 -9.97
N PHE A 99 -4.15 -8.55 -10.26
CA PHE A 99 -3.90 -7.43 -11.17
C PHE A 99 -2.75 -6.56 -10.69
N ILE A 100 -2.76 -6.10 -9.42
CA ILE A 100 -1.69 -5.27 -8.86
C ILE A 100 -0.36 -6.01 -8.90
N ILE A 101 -0.32 -7.28 -8.46
CA ILE A 101 0.89 -8.10 -8.47
C ILE A 101 1.43 -8.23 -9.90
N SER A 102 0.58 -8.62 -10.86
CA SER A 102 0.99 -8.83 -12.26
C SER A 102 1.55 -7.56 -12.91
N ILE A 103 0.92 -6.40 -12.66
CA ILE A 103 1.39 -5.13 -13.19
C ILE A 103 2.69 -4.69 -12.51
N SER A 104 2.84 -4.95 -11.20
CA SER A 104 4.07 -4.66 -10.47
C SER A 104 5.28 -5.44 -11.02
N PHE A 105 5.08 -6.67 -11.50
CA PHE A 105 6.14 -7.45 -12.15
C PHE A 105 6.40 -7.05 -13.60
N THR A 106 5.33 -6.72 -14.35
CA THR A 106 5.45 -6.52 -15.80
C THR A 106 5.74 -5.09 -16.22
N HIS A 107 5.48 -4.11 -15.32
CA HIS A 107 5.64 -2.67 -15.54
C HIS A 107 4.93 -2.16 -16.83
N ARG A 108 3.85 -2.84 -17.26
CA ARG A 108 3.17 -2.56 -18.53
C ARG A 108 2.35 -1.27 -18.54
N ILE A 109 1.99 -0.75 -17.37
CA ILE A 109 1.18 0.46 -17.21
C ILE A 109 2.05 1.61 -16.73
N LYS A 110 1.72 2.85 -17.12
CA LYS A 110 2.40 4.05 -16.61
C LYS A 110 2.29 4.11 -15.09
N GLY A 111 3.44 4.16 -14.41
CA GLY A 111 3.52 4.10 -12.94
C GLY A 111 2.63 5.12 -12.23
N LYS A 112 2.49 6.36 -12.74
CA LYS A 112 1.65 7.39 -12.12
C LYS A 112 0.18 6.98 -11.96
N ILE A 113 -0.40 6.33 -12.98
CA ILE A 113 -1.80 5.88 -12.94
C ILE A 113 -1.90 4.65 -12.05
N PHE A 114 -0.99 3.70 -12.23
CA PHE A 114 -0.97 2.45 -11.49
C PHE A 114 -0.84 2.66 -9.97
N PHE A 115 0.05 3.57 -9.55
CA PHE A 115 0.31 3.83 -8.13
C PHE A 115 -0.87 4.47 -7.39
N ILE A 116 -1.84 5.08 -8.10
CA ILE A 116 -3.10 5.51 -7.48
C ILE A 116 -3.85 4.28 -6.95
N PHE A 117 -4.00 3.25 -7.79
CA PHE A 117 -4.70 2.02 -7.39
C PHE A 117 -3.91 1.20 -6.37
N ALA A 118 -2.60 1.16 -6.48
CA ALA A 118 -1.73 0.44 -5.56
C ALA A 118 -1.34 1.25 -4.31
N SER A 119 -2.03 2.37 -4.01
CA SER A 119 -1.68 3.22 -2.87
C SER A 119 -1.94 2.52 -1.53
N PRO A 120 -1.07 2.71 -0.52
CA PRO A 120 -1.28 2.15 0.81
C PRO A 120 -2.63 2.52 1.42
N THR A 121 -3.07 3.77 1.24
CA THR A 121 -4.33 4.25 1.80
C THR A 121 -5.52 3.46 1.27
N ILE A 122 -5.61 3.20 -0.05
CA ILE A 122 -6.67 2.37 -0.63
C ILE A 122 -6.58 0.95 -0.08
N VAL A 123 -5.38 0.36 -0.08
CA VAL A 123 -5.14 -1.03 0.30
C VAL A 123 -5.54 -1.29 1.75
N TYR A 124 -5.07 -0.46 2.68
CA TYR A 124 -5.36 -0.65 4.11
C TYR A 124 -6.78 -0.27 4.48
N TYR A 125 -7.37 0.71 3.76
CA TYR A 125 -8.78 1.04 3.91
C TYR A 125 -9.69 -0.12 3.49
N LEU A 126 -9.46 -0.69 2.30
CA LEU A 126 -10.17 -1.89 1.83
C LEU A 126 -9.97 -3.07 2.77
N PHE A 127 -8.76 -3.29 3.28
CA PHE A 127 -8.47 -4.34 4.24
C PHE A 127 -9.39 -4.23 5.46
N GLY A 128 -9.48 -3.04 6.06
CA GLY A 128 -10.34 -2.82 7.24
C GLY A 128 -11.81 -3.13 6.98
N ILE A 129 -12.36 -2.63 5.86
CA ILE A 129 -13.75 -2.86 5.48
C ILE A 129 -14.02 -4.36 5.25
N VAL A 130 -13.15 -5.02 4.48
CA VAL A 130 -13.30 -6.45 4.17
C VAL A 130 -13.28 -7.29 5.43
N MET A 131 -12.36 -7.00 6.36
CA MET A 131 -12.28 -7.72 7.62
C MET A 131 -13.55 -7.56 8.46
N LEU A 132 -14.05 -6.33 8.64
CA LEU A 132 -15.28 -6.09 9.40
C LEU A 132 -16.50 -6.81 8.77
N TRP A 133 -16.61 -6.75 7.46
CA TRP A 133 -17.75 -7.36 6.76
C TRP A 133 -17.71 -8.88 6.75
N VAL A 134 -16.54 -9.48 6.47
CA VAL A 134 -16.40 -10.95 6.44
C VAL A 134 -16.65 -11.55 7.81
N HIS A 135 -16.21 -10.88 8.88
CA HIS A 135 -16.48 -11.32 10.26
C HIS A 135 -17.94 -11.07 10.72
N GLY A 136 -18.79 -10.50 9.86
CA GLY A 136 -20.19 -10.24 10.21
C GLY A 136 -20.37 -9.08 11.18
N LEU A 137 -19.37 -8.23 11.34
CA LEU A 137 -19.38 -7.08 12.26
C LEU A 137 -19.92 -5.81 11.59
N LEU A 138 -19.98 -5.78 10.25
CA LEU A 138 -20.46 -4.65 9.48
C LEU A 138 -21.46 -5.13 8.44
N ASP A 139 -22.68 -4.60 8.45
CA ASP A 139 -23.67 -4.85 7.43
C ASP A 139 -23.57 -3.82 6.31
N ILE A 140 -23.25 -4.28 5.09
CA ILE A 140 -23.11 -3.39 3.92
C ILE A 140 -24.49 -3.03 3.38
N THR A 141 -25.04 -1.93 3.87
CA THR A 141 -26.25 -1.30 3.34
C THR A 141 -25.89 -0.14 2.42
N PHE A 142 -26.87 0.37 1.66
CA PHE A 142 -26.66 1.54 0.79
C PHE A 142 -26.11 2.75 1.57
N TRP A 143 -26.64 3.02 2.75
CA TRP A 143 -26.21 4.14 3.59
C TRP A 143 -24.80 3.94 4.14
N VAL A 144 -24.46 2.71 4.58
CA VAL A 144 -23.10 2.36 5.00
C VAL A 144 -22.09 2.55 3.87
N VAL A 145 -22.46 2.24 2.62
CA VAL A 145 -21.57 2.51 1.47
C VAL A 145 -21.31 4.00 1.29
N ILE A 146 -22.35 4.85 1.42
CA ILE A 146 -22.18 6.31 1.38
C ILE A 146 -21.24 6.77 2.49
N ASP A 147 -21.44 6.27 3.72
CA ASP A 147 -20.61 6.64 4.89
C ASP A 147 -19.18 6.15 4.76
N LEU A 148 -18.95 4.98 4.17
CA LEU A 148 -17.61 4.51 3.82
C LEU A 148 -16.93 5.45 2.80
N ILE A 149 -17.65 5.95 1.80
CA ILE A 149 -17.08 6.93 0.86
C ILE A 149 -16.73 8.23 1.60
N ILE A 150 -17.60 8.73 2.46
CA ILE A 150 -17.34 9.93 3.26
C ILE A 150 -16.13 9.71 4.17
N LEU A 151 -16.06 8.57 4.84
CA LEU A 151 -14.93 8.21 5.70
C LEU A 151 -13.62 8.09 4.91
N TYR A 152 -13.66 7.55 3.69
CA TYR A 152 -12.49 7.50 2.81
C TYR A 152 -11.98 8.90 2.45
N ILE A 153 -12.88 9.84 2.13
CA ILE A 153 -12.52 11.24 1.88
C ILE A 153 -11.87 11.85 3.14
N PHE A 154 -12.42 11.55 4.32
CA PHE A 154 -11.82 12.01 5.58
C PHE A 154 -10.40 11.44 5.78
N VAL A 155 -10.17 10.16 5.48
CA VAL A 155 -8.84 9.53 5.53
C VAL A 155 -7.87 10.21 4.57
N LEU A 156 -8.30 10.56 3.34
CA LEU A 156 -7.46 11.31 2.39
C LEU A 156 -7.12 12.71 2.90
N ILE A 157 -8.06 13.40 3.56
CA ILE A 157 -7.79 14.70 4.19
C ILE A 157 -6.77 14.54 5.31
N LEU A 158 -6.91 13.51 6.14
CA LEU A 158 -5.96 13.21 7.22
C LEU A 158 -4.56 12.90 6.67
N GLU A 159 -4.46 12.08 5.61
CA GLU A 159 -3.21 11.81 4.89
C GLU A 159 -2.57 13.12 4.41
N PHE A 160 -3.35 13.99 3.77
CA PHE A 160 -2.86 15.30 3.29
C PHE A 160 -2.34 16.17 4.43
N ILE A 161 -3.06 16.24 5.56
CA ILE A 161 -2.65 16.99 6.75
C ILE A 161 -1.35 16.42 7.32
N LEU A 162 -1.25 15.10 7.49
CA LEU A 162 -0.05 14.43 8.00
C LEU A 162 1.17 14.75 7.13
N ARG A 163 1.04 14.59 5.80
CA ARG A 163 2.14 14.88 4.86
C ARG A 163 2.54 16.35 4.85
N LYS A 164 1.60 17.28 5.10
CA LYS A 164 1.89 18.71 5.17
C LYS A 164 2.55 19.12 6.48
N THR A 165 2.13 18.51 7.59
CA THR A 165 2.60 18.88 8.94
C THR A 165 3.98 18.31 9.25
N ILE A 166 4.33 17.16 8.68
CA ILE A 166 5.62 16.52 8.91
C ILE A 166 6.71 17.28 8.15
N PRO A 167 7.76 17.79 8.86
CA PRO A 167 8.87 18.45 8.21
C PRO A 167 9.62 17.49 7.31
N SER A 168 9.89 17.89 6.06
CA SER A 168 10.67 17.09 5.10
C SER A 168 12.13 17.00 5.54
N ALA A 169 12.75 15.83 5.29
CA ALA A 169 14.17 15.59 5.55
C ALA A 169 15.09 16.26 4.50
N LEU A 170 14.66 17.30 3.82
CA LEU A 170 15.29 18.01 2.69
C LEU A 170 16.68 18.61 2.94
N GLY A 171 17.36 18.25 4.02
CA GLY A 171 18.74 18.68 4.24
C GLY A 171 19.81 17.78 3.60
N ASN A 172 19.49 16.56 3.18
CA ASN A 172 20.50 15.58 2.76
C ASN A 172 20.39 15.09 1.30
N GLU A 173 19.39 15.54 0.54
CA GLU A 173 19.19 15.00 -0.82
C GLU A 173 20.21 15.54 -1.84
N HIS A 174 20.77 16.75 -1.63
CA HIS A 174 21.88 17.24 -2.46
C HIS A 174 23.23 16.58 -2.20
N GLY A 175 23.37 15.87 -1.05
CA GLY A 175 24.61 15.17 -0.71
C GLY A 175 24.71 13.74 -1.27
N MET A 176 23.61 13.11 -1.65
CA MET A 176 23.63 11.74 -2.18
C MET A 176 23.83 11.69 -3.69
N ASP A 177 23.35 12.68 -4.42
CA ASP A 177 23.59 12.77 -5.86
C ASP A 177 25.05 13.11 -6.18
N ASP A 178 25.72 13.90 -5.34
CA ASP A 178 27.14 14.20 -5.47
C ASP A 178 28.05 13.00 -5.08
N MET A 179 27.60 12.11 -4.20
CA MET A 179 28.36 10.90 -3.85
C MET A 179 28.23 9.79 -4.91
N SER A 180 27.18 9.77 -5.71
CA SER A 180 27.03 8.76 -6.77
C SER A 180 27.77 9.10 -8.06
N MET A 181 28.16 10.36 -8.26
CA MET A 181 28.95 10.81 -9.43
C MET A 181 30.45 10.99 -9.13
N GLY A 182 30.89 10.83 -7.89
CA GLY A 182 32.29 11.03 -7.47
C GLY A 182 33.17 9.77 -7.53
N GLY A 183 32.71 8.68 -8.12
CA GLY A 183 33.37 7.38 -8.10
C GLY A 183 34.01 6.91 -9.41
N THR A 184 34.41 7.81 -10.33
CA THR A 184 35.26 7.42 -11.46
C THR A 184 35.98 8.66 -11.99
N GLU A 185 37.24 8.67 -11.83
CA GLU A 185 38.33 9.38 -12.50
C GLU A 185 39.28 10.10 -11.54
N THR A 186 40.14 9.33 -10.90
CA THR A 186 41.50 9.76 -10.67
C THR A 186 42.46 8.63 -11.15
N GLY A 187 42.50 8.49 -12.46
CA GLY A 187 43.65 7.88 -13.10
C GLY A 187 44.85 8.81 -12.94
N HIS A 188 45.63 8.56 -11.92
CA HIS A 188 46.94 9.20 -11.78
C HIS A 188 47.84 8.66 -12.87
N GLY A 189 48.03 9.45 -13.91
CA GLY A 189 49.13 9.29 -14.87
C GLY A 189 50.45 9.39 -14.16
N LEU A 190 51.11 8.30 -13.93
CA LEU A 190 52.54 8.23 -13.72
C LEU A 190 53.21 7.89 -15.05
N ASP A 191 53.60 9.00 -15.67
CA ASP A 191 54.59 9.01 -16.76
C ASP A 191 55.94 8.56 -16.20
N THR A 192 56.39 7.40 -16.55
CA THR A 192 57.80 7.04 -16.50
C THR A 192 58.17 6.24 -17.72
N GLY A 193 58.98 6.89 -18.50
CA GLY A 193 59.51 6.49 -19.78
C GLY A 193 60.33 5.23 -19.82
N THR A 194 60.62 4.92 -21.06
CA THR A 194 61.76 4.12 -21.57
C THR A 194 61.74 2.61 -21.33
N GLY A 195 61.67 1.90 -22.42
CA GLY A 195 62.03 0.49 -22.45
C GLY A 195 61.56 -0.24 -23.70
N ASN A 196 62.09 0.20 -24.86
CA ASN A 196 62.12 -0.56 -26.08
C ASN A 196 62.94 -1.87 -25.86
N ILE A 197 62.41 -3.04 -26.14
CA ILE A 197 63.11 -4.27 -26.56
C ILE A 197 62.05 -5.34 -26.89
N GLY A 198 61.85 -5.66 -28.12
CA GLY A 198 62.35 -6.92 -28.70
C GLY A 198 61.26 -7.90 -29.06
N LYS A 199 60.95 -7.91 -30.33
CA LYS A 199 60.78 -9.08 -31.24
C LYS A 199 60.44 -10.44 -30.61
N GLY A 200 59.38 -11.07 -31.12
CA GLY A 200 59.62 -12.39 -31.70
C GLY A 200 58.66 -13.49 -31.27
N PHE A 201 58.16 -14.16 -32.27
CA PHE A 201 57.61 -15.54 -32.29
C PHE A 201 56.21 -15.73 -31.71
N GLY A 202 55.32 -16.39 -32.33
CA GLY A 202 55.29 -17.28 -33.48
C GLY A 202 53.94 -17.96 -33.50
N LYS A 203 53.45 -18.20 -34.64
CA LYS A 203 52.27 -19.02 -34.94
C LYS A 203 52.42 -20.42 -34.35
N ILE A 204 51.40 -20.96 -33.76
CA ILE A 204 50.74 -22.23 -34.19
C ILE A 204 49.28 -22.16 -33.77
#